data_9885413b5249c6945b2507e8e898c82d
#
_entry.id   9885413b5249c6945b2507e8e898c82d
#
_cell.length_a   1.000
_cell.length_b   1.000
_cell.length_c   1.000
_cell.angle_alpha   90.00
_cell.angle_beta   90.00
_cell.angle_gamma   90.00
#
_symmetry.space_group_name_H-M   'P 1'
#
loop_
_entity.id
_entity.type
_entity.pdbx_description
1 polymer ?
#
loop_
_entity_poly.entity_id
_entity_poly.type
_entity_poly.pdbx_seq_one_letter_code
_entity_poly.pdbx_strand_id
1 'polypeptide(L)'
;VAHRGDMTQLMEGIPLDQMNTSMTINATAAWLLSLYIVAAEEQGAEQSQLAGTTQNDIIKEFLVRGTYAFPPGPSMRLIADMVAYTVTNIPKWNPINICSYHLQEAGATPVQEIAYSMSNAIAVLDAVRDRVDQDLMGPVFGRISFFVNAGVRFVEEHAKLRAMGQLWQELGRERYGVEDPKHLRFRYGVQVNSLGLT
;
A
#
# COMPACT_ATOMS: atom_id res chain seq x y z
N VAL A 1 8.18 -14.90 11.97
CA VAL A 1 7.09 -15.77 11.44
C VAL A 1 7.62 -16.47 10.20
N ALA A 2 8.02 -17.71 10.37
CA ALA A 2 8.62 -18.50 9.30
C ALA A 2 7.64 -19.51 8.67
N HIS A 3 6.59 -19.89 9.38
CA HIS A 3 5.60 -20.83 8.91
C HIS A 3 4.20 -20.60 9.52
N ARG A 4 3.23 -21.39 9.08
CA ARG A 4 1.83 -21.30 9.52
C ARG A 4 1.68 -21.33 11.05
N GLY A 5 2.32 -22.28 11.72
CA GLY A 5 2.24 -22.41 13.17
C GLY A 5 2.68 -21.17 13.94
N ASP A 6 3.71 -20.48 13.48
CA ASP A 6 4.14 -19.20 14.08
C ASP A 6 3.06 -18.13 13.94
N MET A 7 2.40 -18.06 12.77
CA MET A 7 1.33 -17.09 12.53
C MET A 7 0.11 -17.41 13.38
N THR A 8 -0.28 -18.67 13.47
CA THR A 8 -1.41 -19.13 14.31
C THR A 8 -1.14 -18.77 15.78
N GLN A 9 0.07 -19.05 16.27
CA GLN A 9 0.46 -18.72 17.64
C GLN A 9 0.48 -17.20 17.89
N LEU A 10 0.99 -16.42 16.92
CA LEU A 10 1.04 -14.94 17.03
C LEU A 10 -0.36 -14.33 17.11
N MET A 11 -1.32 -14.90 16.39
CA MET A 11 -2.70 -14.41 16.27
C MET A 11 -3.68 -15.10 17.24
N GLU A 12 -3.17 -15.96 18.13
CA GLU A 12 -3.99 -16.67 19.09
C GLU A 12 -4.79 -15.71 19.98
N GLY A 13 -6.10 -15.92 20.09
CA GLY A 13 -7.00 -15.09 20.90
C GLY A 13 -7.35 -13.72 20.29
N ILE A 14 -6.87 -13.40 19.09
CA ILE A 14 -7.22 -12.16 18.38
C ILE A 14 -8.33 -12.46 17.38
N PRO A 15 -9.53 -11.85 17.46
CA PRO A 15 -10.63 -12.10 16.53
C PRO A 15 -10.36 -11.42 15.19
N LEU A 16 -9.76 -12.16 14.23
CA LEU A 16 -9.25 -11.59 12.97
C LEU A 16 -10.37 -11.10 12.02
N ASP A 17 -11.57 -11.61 12.16
CA ASP A 17 -12.78 -11.16 11.45
C ASP A 17 -13.28 -9.77 11.91
N GLN A 18 -12.86 -9.32 13.10
CA GLN A 18 -13.30 -8.07 13.73
C GLN A 18 -12.18 -7.02 13.82
N MET A 19 -10.93 -7.41 13.56
CA MET A 19 -9.77 -6.55 13.72
C MET A 19 -9.29 -5.98 12.37
N ASN A 20 -8.67 -4.81 12.43
CA ASN A 20 -7.96 -4.23 11.29
C ASN A 20 -6.46 -4.42 11.51
N THR A 21 -5.84 -5.29 10.73
CA THR A 21 -4.43 -5.66 10.88
C THR A 21 -3.55 -4.89 9.90
N SER A 22 -2.54 -4.20 10.40
CA SER A 22 -1.57 -3.49 9.56
C SER A 22 -0.20 -4.13 9.65
N MET A 23 0.40 -4.43 8.49
CA MET A 23 1.71 -5.07 8.37
C MET A 23 2.66 -4.18 7.56
N THR A 24 3.74 -3.71 8.20
CA THR A 24 4.76 -2.85 7.56
C THR A 24 5.81 -3.66 6.80
N ILE A 25 5.37 -4.67 6.06
CA ILE A 25 6.20 -5.62 5.33
C ILE A 25 6.20 -5.32 3.82
N ASN A 26 7.32 -5.57 3.16
CA ASN A 26 7.51 -5.30 1.73
C ASN A 26 7.87 -6.59 0.96
N ALA A 27 9.11 -6.99 0.90
CA ALA A 27 9.56 -8.13 0.10
C ALA A 27 8.86 -9.45 0.42
N THR A 28 8.46 -9.66 1.67
CA THR A 28 7.78 -10.88 2.16
C THR A 28 6.27 -10.69 2.34
N ALA A 29 5.69 -9.62 1.78
CA ALA A 29 4.28 -9.28 1.99
C ALA A 29 3.32 -10.39 1.53
N ALA A 30 3.53 -10.94 0.34
CA ALA A 30 2.69 -12.03 -0.18
C ALA A 30 2.76 -13.28 0.71
N TRP A 31 3.95 -13.62 1.20
CA TRP A 31 4.15 -14.73 2.12
C TRP A 31 3.40 -14.55 3.44
N LEU A 32 3.60 -13.42 4.10
CA LEU A 32 3.00 -13.17 5.42
C LEU A 32 1.49 -12.95 5.34
N LEU A 33 0.98 -12.34 4.26
CA LEU A 33 -0.45 -12.24 4.04
C LEU A 33 -1.09 -13.63 3.83
N SER A 34 -0.43 -14.52 3.07
CA SER A 34 -0.94 -15.88 2.88
C SER A 34 -1.02 -16.65 4.20
N LEU A 35 0.00 -16.54 5.05
CA LEU A 35 -0.01 -17.15 6.39
C LEU A 35 -1.11 -16.56 7.29
N TYR A 36 -1.33 -15.25 7.19
CA TYR A 36 -2.39 -14.55 7.93
C TYR A 36 -3.79 -15.00 7.51
N ILE A 37 -4.03 -15.15 6.20
CA ILE A 37 -5.30 -15.64 5.67
C ILE A 37 -5.57 -17.05 6.19
N VAL A 38 -4.59 -17.95 6.09
CA VAL A 38 -4.74 -19.32 6.59
C VAL A 38 -5.01 -19.37 8.10
N ALA A 39 -4.30 -18.55 8.89
CA ALA A 39 -4.55 -18.48 10.33
C ALA A 39 -5.96 -17.95 10.66
N ALA A 40 -6.46 -17.00 9.87
CA ALA A 40 -7.82 -16.48 10.02
C ALA A 40 -8.88 -17.53 9.67
N GLU A 41 -8.68 -18.27 8.58
CA GLU A 41 -9.57 -19.37 8.19
C GLU A 41 -9.60 -20.50 9.25
N GLU A 42 -8.46 -20.81 9.87
CA GLU A 42 -8.38 -21.74 11.01
C GLU A 42 -9.17 -21.27 12.24
N GLN A 43 -9.33 -19.95 12.39
CA GLN A 43 -10.19 -19.35 13.43
C GLN A 43 -11.68 -19.30 13.02
N GLY A 44 -12.01 -19.71 11.78
CA GLY A 44 -13.38 -19.67 11.24
C GLY A 44 -13.77 -18.35 10.58
N ALA A 45 -12.82 -17.46 10.33
CA ALA A 45 -13.08 -16.19 9.64
C ALA A 45 -13.15 -16.42 8.12
N GLU A 46 -14.12 -15.76 7.48
CA GLU A 46 -14.20 -15.71 6.02
C GLU A 46 -13.23 -14.66 5.47
N GLN A 47 -12.58 -14.90 4.33
CA GLN A 47 -11.65 -13.97 3.73
C GLN A 47 -12.27 -12.57 3.50
N SER A 48 -13.53 -12.53 3.08
CA SER A 48 -14.28 -11.28 2.86
C SER A 48 -14.49 -10.41 4.11
N GLN A 49 -14.32 -10.98 5.31
CA GLN A 49 -14.42 -10.27 6.58
C GLN A 49 -13.11 -9.56 6.94
N LEU A 50 -11.97 -10.10 6.46
CA LEU A 50 -10.64 -9.60 6.83
C LEU A 50 -10.43 -8.16 6.35
N ALA A 51 -9.94 -7.33 7.25
CA ALA A 51 -9.61 -5.93 6.98
C ALA A 51 -8.18 -5.62 7.42
N GLY A 52 -7.47 -4.87 6.59
CA GLY A 52 -6.09 -4.56 6.92
C GLY A 52 -5.33 -3.81 5.85
N THR A 53 -4.03 -3.74 6.06
CA THR A 53 -3.09 -3.09 5.13
C THR A 53 -1.77 -3.84 5.14
N THR A 54 -1.24 -4.13 3.97
CA THR A 54 0.17 -4.47 3.78
C THR A 54 0.89 -3.31 3.12
N GLN A 55 2.10 -2.98 3.58
CA GLN A 55 2.89 -1.92 2.96
C GLN A 55 3.27 -2.29 1.53
N ASN A 56 3.93 -3.43 1.32
CA ASN A 56 4.14 -4.05 0.02
C ASN A 56 4.68 -3.11 -1.08
N ASP A 57 5.46 -2.10 -0.68
CA ASP A 57 6.05 -1.11 -1.59
C ASP A 57 7.51 -1.47 -1.89
N ILE A 58 7.70 -2.30 -2.93
CA ILE A 58 9.05 -2.78 -3.27
C ILE A 58 9.87 -1.71 -4.03
N ILE A 59 9.23 -0.82 -4.78
CA ILE A 59 9.95 0.22 -5.52
C ILE A 59 10.71 1.12 -4.54
N LYS A 60 10.07 1.53 -3.45
CA LYS A 60 10.70 2.28 -2.38
C LYS A 60 11.89 1.52 -1.76
N GLU A 61 11.78 0.20 -1.62
CA GLU A 61 12.90 -0.61 -1.10
C GLU A 61 14.13 -0.55 -2.02
N PHE A 62 13.94 -0.61 -3.34
CA PHE A 62 15.04 -0.46 -4.30
C PHE A 62 15.61 0.95 -4.34
N LEU A 63 14.77 1.98 -4.11
CA LEU A 63 15.21 3.35 -4.19
C LEU A 63 16.02 3.81 -2.96
N VAL A 64 15.59 3.45 -1.75
CA VAL A 64 16.13 4.08 -0.53
C VAL A 64 16.37 3.16 0.65
N ARG A 65 15.68 2.00 0.75
CA ARG A 65 15.74 1.20 1.99
C ARG A 65 16.58 -0.07 1.89
N GLY A 66 16.65 -0.69 0.73
CA GLY A 66 17.53 -1.83 0.45
C GLY A 66 17.08 -3.18 0.99
N THR A 67 15.84 -3.32 1.47
CA THR A 67 15.31 -4.58 2.02
C THR A 67 14.42 -5.31 1.02
N TYR A 68 15.03 -5.92 0.02
CA TYR A 68 14.37 -6.72 -1.01
C TYR A 68 14.89 -8.15 -1.02
N ALA A 69 14.04 -9.10 -1.44
CA ALA A 69 14.37 -10.53 -1.53
C ALA A 69 14.52 -11.00 -2.97
N PHE A 70 13.84 -10.37 -3.92
CA PHE A 70 13.82 -10.74 -5.33
C PHE A 70 14.19 -9.55 -6.21
N PRO A 71 14.64 -9.79 -7.47
CA PRO A 71 14.85 -8.72 -8.45
C PRO A 71 13.57 -7.90 -8.72
N PRO A 72 13.67 -6.68 -9.29
CA PRO A 72 12.52 -5.78 -9.48
C PRO A 72 11.34 -6.41 -10.24
N GLY A 73 11.60 -7.09 -11.37
CA GLY A 73 10.54 -7.70 -12.18
C GLY A 73 9.71 -8.75 -11.43
N PRO A 74 10.34 -9.80 -10.85
CA PRO A 74 9.63 -10.75 -10.00
C PRO A 74 8.91 -10.12 -8.81
N SER A 75 9.51 -9.10 -8.16
CA SER A 75 8.88 -8.37 -7.07
C SER A 75 7.60 -7.65 -7.49
N MET A 76 7.64 -6.94 -8.63
CA MET A 76 6.47 -6.27 -9.18
C MET A 76 5.37 -7.25 -9.59
N ARG A 77 5.74 -8.43 -10.10
CA ARG A 77 4.77 -9.49 -10.38
C ARG A 77 4.04 -9.94 -9.11
N LEU A 78 4.77 -10.19 -8.02
CA LEU A 78 4.18 -10.58 -6.74
C LEU A 78 3.23 -9.50 -6.18
N ILE A 79 3.60 -8.22 -6.31
CA ILE A 79 2.71 -7.11 -5.91
C ILE A 79 1.42 -7.15 -6.74
N ALA A 80 1.52 -7.26 -8.06
CA ALA A 80 0.36 -7.26 -8.94
C ALA A 80 -0.55 -8.47 -8.69
N ASP A 81 0.02 -9.67 -8.49
CA ASP A 81 -0.73 -10.87 -8.12
C ASP A 81 -1.47 -10.70 -6.78
N MET A 82 -0.80 -10.11 -5.79
CA MET A 82 -1.38 -9.85 -4.47
C MET A 82 -2.51 -8.82 -4.54
N VAL A 83 -2.37 -7.75 -5.34
CA VAL A 83 -3.43 -6.76 -5.55
C VAL A 83 -4.63 -7.40 -6.23
N ALA A 84 -4.43 -8.17 -7.31
CA ALA A 84 -5.49 -8.86 -8.02
C ALA A 84 -6.23 -9.86 -7.12
N TYR A 85 -5.50 -10.62 -6.32
CA TYR A 85 -6.11 -11.55 -5.36
C TYR A 85 -6.97 -10.83 -4.31
N THR A 86 -6.42 -9.77 -3.71
CA THR A 86 -7.08 -9.09 -2.59
C THR A 86 -8.32 -8.30 -3.01
N VAL A 87 -8.31 -7.69 -4.20
CA VAL A 87 -9.50 -6.94 -4.67
C VAL A 87 -10.71 -7.85 -4.83
N THR A 88 -10.48 -9.10 -5.18
CA THR A 88 -11.54 -10.10 -5.40
C THR A 88 -11.94 -10.79 -4.10
N ASN A 89 -10.96 -11.29 -3.32
CA ASN A 89 -11.22 -12.19 -2.21
C ASN A 89 -11.26 -11.50 -0.84
N ILE A 90 -10.54 -10.39 -0.69
CA ILE A 90 -10.45 -9.65 0.58
C ILE A 90 -10.74 -8.16 0.34
N PRO A 91 -11.96 -7.78 -0.04
CA PRO A 91 -12.28 -6.45 -0.55
C PRO A 91 -12.08 -5.30 0.45
N LYS A 92 -11.88 -5.61 1.74
CA LYS A 92 -11.57 -4.61 2.78
C LYS A 92 -10.06 -4.43 3.02
N TRP A 93 -9.20 -5.19 2.31
CA TRP A 93 -7.76 -5.10 2.44
C TRP A 93 -7.17 -3.99 1.57
N ASN A 94 -6.16 -3.28 2.09
CA ASN A 94 -5.35 -2.35 1.31
C ASN A 94 -4.03 -3.08 0.97
N PRO A 95 -3.89 -3.57 -0.28
CA PRO A 95 -2.80 -4.47 -0.64
C PRO A 95 -1.46 -3.76 -0.80
N ILE A 96 -1.47 -2.43 -0.91
CA ILE A 96 -0.28 -1.61 -1.02
C ILE A 96 -0.45 -0.27 -0.32
N ASN A 97 0.62 0.17 0.31
CA ASN A 97 0.77 1.50 0.89
C ASN A 97 2.04 2.14 0.33
N ILE A 98 1.89 3.10 -0.57
CA ILE A 98 3.00 3.80 -1.21
C ILE A 98 3.69 4.69 -0.18
N CYS A 99 4.94 4.37 0.15
CA CYS A 99 5.67 5.03 1.23
C CYS A 99 6.68 6.03 0.68
N SER A 100 6.32 7.30 0.71
CA SER A 100 7.19 8.38 0.24
C SER A 100 8.02 9.04 1.36
N TYR A 101 7.68 8.85 2.63
CA TYR A 101 8.41 9.47 3.72
C TYR A 101 9.89 9.05 3.78
N HIS A 102 10.23 7.82 3.40
CA HIS A 102 11.61 7.36 3.30
C HIS A 102 12.43 8.16 2.26
N LEU A 103 11.78 8.58 1.17
CA LEU A 103 12.40 9.38 0.12
C LEU A 103 12.80 10.76 0.66
N GLN A 104 11.90 11.39 1.41
CA GLN A 104 12.17 12.69 2.03
C GLN A 104 13.25 12.57 3.13
N GLU A 105 13.22 11.53 3.95
CA GLU A 105 14.27 11.25 4.93
C GLU A 105 15.64 11.01 4.26
N ALA A 106 15.65 10.47 3.03
CA ALA A 106 16.85 10.34 2.21
C ALA A 106 17.25 11.63 1.46
N GLY A 107 16.54 12.75 1.66
CA GLY A 107 16.88 14.06 1.12
C GLY A 107 16.02 14.52 -0.08
N ALA A 108 14.96 13.81 -0.45
CA ALA A 108 14.06 14.29 -1.49
C ALA A 108 13.31 15.56 -1.05
N THR A 109 13.21 16.51 -1.95
CA THR A 109 12.38 17.71 -1.76
C THR A 109 10.88 17.33 -1.79
N PRO A 110 9.96 18.16 -1.26
CA PRO A 110 8.52 17.92 -1.34
C PRO A 110 8.02 17.69 -2.77
N VAL A 111 8.56 18.40 -3.76
CA VAL A 111 8.22 18.19 -5.19
C VAL A 111 8.68 16.83 -5.69
N GLN A 112 9.89 16.41 -5.32
CA GLN A 112 10.41 15.09 -5.67
C GLN A 112 9.63 13.98 -4.96
N GLU A 113 9.21 14.19 -3.70
CA GLU A 113 8.36 13.25 -2.98
C GLU A 113 7.03 13.02 -3.72
N ILE A 114 6.37 14.11 -4.18
CA ILE A 114 5.16 14.01 -5.01
C ILE A 114 5.46 13.19 -6.28
N ALA A 115 6.47 13.59 -7.05
CA ALA A 115 6.78 12.98 -8.33
C ALA A 115 7.09 11.48 -8.20
N TYR A 116 7.93 11.10 -7.25
CA TYR A 116 8.34 9.71 -7.07
C TYR A 116 7.20 8.84 -6.52
N SER A 117 6.39 9.36 -5.59
CA SER A 117 5.26 8.59 -5.07
C SER A 117 4.17 8.35 -6.12
N MET A 118 3.86 9.35 -6.94
CA MET A 118 2.91 9.20 -8.04
C MET A 118 3.45 8.26 -9.12
N SER A 119 4.73 8.36 -9.48
CA SER A 119 5.37 7.44 -10.44
C SER A 119 5.39 6.00 -9.93
N ASN A 120 5.62 5.80 -8.63
CA ASN A 120 5.54 4.49 -7.99
C ASN A 120 4.12 3.92 -8.08
N ALA A 121 3.11 4.72 -7.72
CA ALA A 121 1.72 4.30 -7.82
C ALA A 121 1.31 3.95 -9.27
N ILE A 122 1.74 4.74 -10.25
CA ILE A 122 1.52 4.48 -11.68
C ILE A 122 2.15 3.13 -12.08
N ALA A 123 3.40 2.88 -11.70
CA ALA A 123 4.08 1.63 -12.04
C ALA A 123 3.35 0.40 -11.48
N VAL A 124 2.82 0.49 -10.26
CA VAL A 124 2.01 -0.57 -9.65
C VAL A 124 0.68 -0.73 -10.39
N LEU A 125 -0.05 0.36 -10.61
CA LEU A 125 -1.36 0.31 -11.28
C LEU A 125 -1.25 -0.22 -12.71
N ASP A 126 -0.22 0.18 -13.45
CA ASP A 126 0.04 -0.34 -14.80
C ASP A 126 0.35 -1.86 -14.78
N ALA A 127 1.10 -2.33 -13.78
CA ALA A 127 1.38 -3.77 -13.62
C ALA A 127 0.13 -4.59 -13.21
N VAL A 128 -0.83 -3.97 -12.54
CA VAL A 128 -2.09 -4.61 -12.11
C VAL A 128 -3.13 -4.62 -13.24
N ARG A 129 -3.15 -3.59 -14.08
CA ARG A 129 -4.16 -3.39 -15.12
C ARG A 129 -4.37 -4.61 -16.01
N ASP A 130 -3.29 -5.30 -16.36
CA ASP A 130 -3.32 -6.50 -17.22
C ASP A 130 -3.73 -7.78 -16.47
N ARG A 131 -4.04 -7.69 -15.17
CA ARG A 131 -4.31 -8.83 -14.28
C ARG A 131 -5.68 -8.82 -13.65
N VAL A 132 -6.43 -7.75 -13.83
CA VAL A 132 -7.78 -7.58 -13.29
C VAL A 132 -8.71 -7.14 -14.41
N ASP A 133 -9.99 -7.46 -14.27
CA ASP A 133 -11.01 -6.96 -15.17
C ASP A 133 -11.15 -5.44 -15.05
N GLN A 134 -11.53 -4.78 -16.12
CA GLN A 134 -11.58 -3.31 -16.20
C GLN A 134 -12.51 -2.69 -15.15
N ASP A 135 -13.60 -3.36 -14.80
CA ASP A 135 -14.55 -2.93 -13.77
C ASP A 135 -13.95 -2.99 -12.34
N LEU A 136 -12.89 -3.77 -12.13
CA LEU A 136 -12.16 -3.83 -10.86
C LEU A 136 -11.11 -2.74 -10.70
N MET A 137 -10.77 -1.99 -11.76
CA MET A 137 -9.77 -0.92 -11.66
C MET A 137 -10.17 0.20 -10.69
N GLY A 138 -11.45 0.54 -10.61
CA GLY A 138 -11.94 1.50 -9.60
C GLY A 138 -11.71 1.01 -8.16
N PRO A 139 -12.19 -0.17 -7.79
CA PRO A 139 -11.85 -0.81 -6.50
C PRO A 139 -10.35 -0.90 -6.22
N VAL A 140 -9.53 -1.34 -7.17
CA VAL A 140 -8.06 -1.39 -7.04
C VAL A 140 -7.50 -0.02 -6.68
N PHE A 141 -7.84 1.01 -7.48
CA PHE A 141 -7.39 2.38 -7.27
C PHE A 141 -7.78 2.90 -5.87
N GLY A 142 -9.02 2.64 -5.46
CA GLY A 142 -9.56 3.04 -4.16
C GLY A 142 -8.94 2.31 -2.96
N ARG A 143 -8.20 1.21 -3.17
CA ARG A 143 -7.50 0.46 -2.12
C ARG A 143 -6.03 0.81 -2.00
N ILE A 144 -5.48 1.60 -2.90
CA ILE A 144 -4.14 2.16 -2.71
C ILE A 144 -4.18 3.24 -1.63
N SER A 145 -3.21 3.18 -0.73
CA SER A 145 -2.99 4.21 0.28
C SER A 145 -1.56 4.72 0.22
N PHE A 146 -1.29 5.84 0.86
CA PHE A 146 0.01 6.48 0.89
C PHE A 146 0.49 6.66 2.32
N PHE A 147 1.79 6.72 2.52
CA PHE A 147 2.40 7.12 3.77
C PHE A 147 3.46 8.19 3.48
N VAL A 148 3.07 9.42 3.74
CA VAL A 148 3.83 10.62 3.37
C VAL A 148 4.53 11.23 4.57
N ASN A 149 5.51 12.09 4.33
CA ASN A 149 6.20 12.82 5.37
C ASN A 149 5.58 14.20 5.61
N ALA A 150 5.75 14.74 6.82
CA ALA A 150 5.50 16.15 7.14
C ALA A 150 6.65 16.71 7.98
N GLY A 151 7.39 17.64 7.40
CA GLY A 151 8.46 18.36 8.06
C GLY A 151 7.97 19.62 8.78
N VAL A 152 8.91 20.42 9.27
CA VAL A 152 8.61 21.65 10.05
C VAL A 152 8.10 22.82 9.17
N ARG A 153 8.26 22.75 7.85
CA ARG A 153 7.79 23.79 6.91
C ARG A 153 6.30 23.66 6.65
N PHE A 154 5.49 23.98 7.64
CA PHE A 154 4.05 23.72 7.67
C PHE A 154 3.29 24.10 6.38
N VAL A 155 3.53 25.29 5.84
CA VAL A 155 2.81 25.77 4.63
C VAL A 155 3.16 24.94 3.41
N GLU A 156 4.45 24.60 3.24
CA GLU A 156 4.96 23.78 2.14
C GLU A 156 4.40 22.36 2.22
N GLU A 157 4.41 21.76 3.41
CA GLU A 157 3.88 20.41 3.64
C GLU A 157 2.36 20.36 3.42
N HIS A 158 1.64 21.37 3.87
CA HIS A 158 0.21 21.47 3.63
C HIS A 158 -0.10 21.60 2.12
N ALA A 159 0.64 22.44 1.39
CA ALA A 159 0.51 22.57 -0.06
C ALA A 159 0.81 21.26 -0.79
N LYS A 160 1.87 20.53 -0.37
CA LYS A 160 2.21 19.19 -0.88
C LYS A 160 1.04 18.23 -0.78
N LEU A 161 0.46 18.07 0.40
CA LEU A 161 -0.65 17.14 0.64
C LEU A 161 -1.87 17.48 -0.22
N ARG A 162 -2.18 18.76 -0.38
CA ARG A 162 -3.28 19.20 -1.25
C ARG A 162 -3.00 18.89 -2.72
N ALA A 163 -1.79 19.17 -3.18
CA ALA A 163 -1.35 18.85 -4.54
C ALA A 163 -1.40 17.35 -4.83
N MET A 164 -0.93 16.51 -3.89
CA MET A 164 -1.02 15.05 -4.01
C MET A 164 -2.46 14.58 -4.15
N GLY A 165 -3.38 15.13 -3.36
CA GLY A 165 -4.79 14.78 -3.43
C GLY A 165 -5.43 15.15 -4.79
N GLN A 166 -5.08 16.30 -5.35
CA GLN A 166 -5.56 16.73 -6.66
C GLN A 166 -4.99 15.86 -7.77
N LEU A 167 -3.66 15.69 -7.81
CA LEU A 167 -2.99 14.85 -8.80
C LEU A 167 -3.48 13.40 -8.79
N TRP A 168 -3.75 12.86 -7.60
CA TRP A 168 -4.30 11.51 -7.47
C TRP A 168 -5.67 11.38 -8.14
N GLN A 169 -6.55 12.35 -7.94
CA GLN A 169 -7.87 12.35 -8.57
C GLN A 169 -7.79 12.52 -10.08
N GLU A 170 -6.94 13.42 -10.57
CA GLU A 170 -6.68 13.63 -12.00
C GLU A 170 -6.17 12.34 -12.65
N LEU A 171 -5.15 11.73 -12.04
CA LEU A 171 -4.57 10.46 -12.47
C LEU A 171 -5.63 9.34 -12.55
N GLY A 172 -6.47 9.21 -11.54
CA GLY A 172 -7.54 8.22 -11.51
C GLY A 172 -8.52 8.37 -12.65
N ARG A 173 -8.96 9.60 -12.92
CA ARG A 173 -9.92 9.88 -14.00
C ARG A 173 -9.29 9.74 -15.38
N GLU A 174 -8.17 10.38 -15.62
CA GLU A 174 -7.60 10.52 -16.96
C GLU A 174 -6.87 9.27 -17.45
N ARG A 175 -6.14 8.59 -16.56
CA ARG A 175 -5.34 7.44 -16.94
C ARG A 175 -6.04 6.10 -16.72
N TYR A 176 -6.86 5.99 -15.67
CA TYR A 176 -7.46 4.72 -15.25
C TYR A 176 -8.98 4.67 -15.41
N GLY A 177 -9.63 5.76 -15.83
CA GLY A 177 -11.07 5.82 -16.07
C GLY A 177 -11.91 5.62 -14.81
N VAL A 178 -11.39 5.98 -13.64
CA VAL A 178 -12.09 5.85 -12.37
C VAL A 178 -13.07 7.01 -12.22
N GLU A 179 -14.37 6.72 -12.22
CA GLU A 179 -15.42 7.74 -12.14
C GLU A 179 -15.98 7.91 -10.73
N ASP A 180 -16.08 6.82 -9.94
CA ASP A 180 -16.65 6.87 -8.60
C ASP A 180 -15.78 7.72 -7.66
N PRO A 181 -16.31 8.83 -7.11
CA PRO A 181 -15.56 9.70 -6.18
C PRO A 181 -15.07 8.99 -4.94
N LYS A 182 -15.71 7.88 -4.54
CA LYS A 182 -15.30 7.06 -3.41
C LYS A 182 -13.92 6.44 -3.66
N HIS A 183 -13.67 5.98 -4.87
CA HIS A 183 -12.41 5.37 -5.27
C HIS A 183 -11.30 6.40 -5.55
N LEU A 184 -11.65 7.64 -5.85
CA LEU A 184 -10.71 8.74 -6.11
C LEU A 184 -10.16 9.41 -4.85
N ARG A 185 -10.56 8.99 -3.66
CA ARG A 185 -10.06 9.57 -2.40
C ARG A 185 -8.58 9.30 -2.22
N PHE A 186 -7.80 10.36 -2.06
CA PHE A 186 -6.40 10.25 -1.64
C PHE A 186 -6.35 9.87 -0.16
N ARG A 187 -5.99 8.63 0.11
CA ARG A 187 -5.95 8.04 1.45
C ARG A 187 -4.50 7.97 1.91
N TYR A 188 -4.18 8.61 3.00
CA TYR A 188 -2.80 8.68 3.47
C TYR A 188 -2.69 8.72 4.99
N GLY A 189 -1.58 8.18 5.50
CA GLY A 189 -1.03 8.46 6.82
C GLY A 189 0.12 9.45 6.69
N VAL A 190 0.45 10.14 7.78
CA VAL A 190 1.55 11.11 7.84
C VAL A 190 2.59 10.64 8.85
N GLN A 191 3.83 10.52 8.40
CA GLN A 191 5.00 10.42 9.28
C GLN A 191 5.46 11.84 9.59
N VAL A 192 5.39 12.22 10.85
CA VAL A 192 6.01 13.47 11.29
C VAL A 192 7.53 13.28 11.30
N ASN A 193 8.24 14.12 10.59
CA ASN A 193 9.69 14.03 10.45
C ASN A 193 10.38 14.31 11.79
N SER A 194 10.90 13.27 12.42
CA SER A 194 11.62 13.36 13.68
C SER A 194 12.97 14.08 13.56
N LEU A 195 13.58 14.10 12.37
CA LEU A 195 14.84 14.80 12.11
C LEU A 195 14.71 16.32 12.25
N GLY A 196 13.51 16.87 12.18
CA GLY A 196 13.24 18.30 12.37
C GLY A 196 12.89 18.68 13.80
N LEU A 197 12.88 17.73 14.73
CA LEU A 197 12.52 17.94 16.14
C LEU A 197 13.72 18.00 17.09
N THR A 198 14.94 18.02 16.57
CA THR A 198 16.18 18.11 17.35
C THR A 198 16.64 19.54 17.52
#